data_efecf14dee40566f6efbbb4f9180e740
#
_entry.id   efecf14dee40566f6efbbb4f9180e740
#
_cell.length_a   1.000
_cell.length_b   1.000
_cell.length_c   1.000
_cell.angle_alpha   90.00
_cell.angle_beta   90.00
_cell.angle_gamma   90.00
#
_symmetry.space_group_name_H-M   'P 1'
#
loop_
_entity.id
_entity.type
_entity.pdbx_description
1 polymer ?
#
loop_
_entity_poly.entity_id
_entity_poly.type
_entity_poly.pdbx_seq_one_letter_code
_entity_poly.pdbx_strand_id
1 'polypeptide(L)'
;AHDTVITSGGIGPTHDDITADCIAAAFDRPIDIRSDARALLAAHYDRQGVELNAARLRMARIPDGATLIDNPVSVAPGFILENVHVMAGVPAVFQAMVASVLPGLTGGAPLLSQTLRIHRGEGDIAGPLASLAQEYSDLSFGSYPFQKDGRYGANIVVRGTKDARVSAALSHLRSIFSE
;
A
#
# COMPACT_ATOMS: atom_id res chain seq x y z
N ALA A 1 -0.98 -15.54 -2.46
CA ALA A 1 -1.35 -15.09 -1.12
C ALA A 1 -0.38 -13.99 -0.69
N HIS A 2 -0.86 -13.02 0.07
CA HIS A 2 -0.06 -11.91 0.60
C HIS A 2 0.00 -12.03 2.12
N ASP A 3 1.16 -11.74 2.72
CA ASP A 3 1.34 -11.83 4.17
C ASP A 3 0.60 -10.68 4.88
N THR A 4 0.48 -9.52 4.22
CA THR A 4 -0.23 -8.35 4.73
C THR A 4 -1.05 -7.73 3.61
N VAL A 5 -2.30 -7.39 3.90
CA VAL A 5 -3.21 -6.67 3.00
C VAL A 5 -3.65 -5.38 3.71
N ILE A 6 -3.56 -4.26 3.02
CA ILE A 6 -4.05 -2.97 3.51
C ILE A 6 -5.19 -2.50 2.61
N THR A 7 -6.33 -2.16 3.20
CA THR A 7 -7.46 -1.55 2.50
C THR A 7 -7.62 -0.09 2.92
N SER A 8 -8.18 0.72 2.05
CA SER A 8 -8.40 2.15 2.28
C SER A 8 -9.83 2.53 1.91
N GLY A 9 -10.60 3.02 2.89
CA GLY A 9 -11.97 3.50 2.71
C GLY A 9 -13.07 2.49 3.05
N GLY A 10 -14.31 2.98 3.00
CA GLY A 10 -15.52 2.18 3.22
C GLY A 10 -15.78 1.77 4.67
N ILE A 11 -15.25 2.51 5.65
CA ILE A 11 -15.50 2.33 7.09
C ILE A 11 -16.05 3.60 7.76
N GLY A 12 -16.63 4.49 6.97
CA GLY A 12 -17.25 5.72 7.43
C GLY A 12 -18.69 5.54 7.90
N PRO A 13 -19.41 6.66 8.10
CA PRO A 13 -20.78 6.66 8.62
C PRO A 13 -21.86 6.50 7.55
N THR A 14 -21.52 6.47 6.27
CA THR A 14 -22.50 6.52 5.17
C THR A 14 -22.96 5.12 4.76
N HIS A 15 -24.05 5.04 3.98
CA HIS A 15 -24.68 3.78 3.62
C HIS A 15 -23.84 2.91 2.66
N ASP A 16 -22.95 3.52 1.92
CA ASP A 16 -21.99 2.90 1.00
C ASP A 16 -20.67 2.48 1.67
N ASP A 17 -20.48 2.81 2.95
CA ASP A 17 -19.36 2.30 3.77
C ASP A 17 -19.65 0.85 4.19
N ILE A 18 -19.31 -0.09 3.34
CA ILE A 18 -19.58 -1.53 3.51
C ILE A 18 -18.31 -2.38 3.68
N THR A 19 -17.11 -1.78 3.70
CA THR A 19 -15.86 -2.53 3.77
C THR A 19 -15.79 -3.42 5.01
N ALA A 20 -16.20 -2.92 6.18
CA ALA A 20 -16.20 -3.70 7.41
C ALA A 20 -17.10 -4.94 7.31
N ASP A 21 -18.29 -4.79 6.74
CA ASP A 21 -19.22 -5.90 6.51
C ASP A 21 -18.67 -6.93 5.50
N CYS A 22 -18.05 -6.47 4.42
CA CYS A 22 -17.44 -7.34 3.42
C CYS A 22 -16.26 -8.15 4.00
N ILE A 23 -15.41 -7.51 4.82
CA ILE A 23 -14.31 -8.20 5.49
C ILE A 23 -14.82 -9.20 6.50
N ALA A 24 -15.83 -8.85 7.32
CA ALA A 24 -16.47 -9.76 8.25
C ALA A 24 -17.01 -11.02 7.53
N ALA A 25 -17.73 -10.81 6.42
CA ALA A 25 -18.25 -11.89 5.60
C ALA A 25 -17.16 -12.76 4.96
N ALA A 26 -16.06 -12.14 4.47
CA ALA A 26 -14.95 -12.87 3.85
C ALA A 26 -14.22 -13.79 4.82
N PHE A 27 -14.23 -13.47 6.12
CA PHE A 27 -13.59 -14.25 7.19
C PHE A 27 -14.59 -15.04 8.05
N ASP A 28 -15.87 -15.06 7.65
CA ASP A 28 -16.96 -15.70 8.39
C ASP A 28 -17.00 -15.27 9.88
N ARG A 29 -16.96 -13.95 10.10
CA ARG A 29 -17.00 -13.35 11.44
C ARG A 29 -18.27 -12.54 11.65
N PRO A 30 -18.91 -12.65 12.83
CA PRO A 30 -19.97 -11.73 13.22
C PRO A 30 -19.43 -10.28 13.25
N ILE A 31 -20.31 -9.32 12.94
CA ILE A 31 -19.98 -7.90 13.04
C ILE A 31 -21.10 -7.14 13.71
N ASP A 32 -20.75 -6.33 14.71
CA ASP A 32 -21.69 -5.46 15.40
C ASP A 32 -20.94 -4.24 16.01
N ILE A 33 -21.68 -3.33 16.65
CA ILE A 33 -21.13 -2.21 17.38
C ILE A 33 -20.32 -2.73 18.57
N ARG A 34 -19.02 -2.58 18.52
CA ARG A 34 -18.12 -3.06 19.55
C ARG A 34 -17.93 -2.01 20.66
N SER A 35 -17.99 -2.43 21.90
CA SER A 35 -18.05 -1.55 23.07
C SER A 35 -16.83 -0.62 23.21
N ASP A 36 -15.63 -1.10 22.93
CA ASP A 36 -14.39 -0.31 22.97
C ASP A 36 -14.34 0.77 21.86
N ALA A 37 -14.68 0.42 20.63
CA ALA A 37 -14.78 1.38 19.53
C ALA A 37 -15.87 2.43 19.78
N ARG A 38 -17.03 2.00 20.32
CA ARG A 38 -18.10 2.91 20.75
C ARG A 38 -17.63 3.88 21.85
N ALA A 39 -16.88 3.40 22.83
CA ALA A 39 -16.38 4.23 23.93
C ALA A 39 -15.41 5.33 23.41
N LEU A 40 -14.54 5.00 22.44
CA LEU A 40 -13.66 5.97 21.79
C LEU A 40 -14.47 7.09 21.10
N LEU A 41 -15.48 6.71 20.32
CA LEU A 41 -16.35 7.67 19.63
C LEU A 41 -17.17 8.50 20.59
N ALA A 42 -17.76 7.89 21.65
CA ALA A 42 -18.54 8.60 22.65
C ALA A 42 -17.69 9.67 23.32
N ALA A 43 -16.52 9.32 23.86
CA ALA A 43 -15.62 10.27 24.50
C ALA A 43 -15.16 11.41 23.57
N HIS A 44 -15.04 11.16 22.27
CA HIS A 44 -14.68 12.16 21.28
C HIS A 44 -15.83 13.15 21.02
N TYR A 45 -17.03 12.64 20.74
CA TYR A 45 -18.20 13.45 20.42
C TYR A 45 -18.73 14.22 21.63
N ASP A 46 -18.67 13.62 22.84
CA ASP A 46 -19.00 14.31 24.08
C ASP A 46 -18.14 15.57 24.32
N ARG A 47 -16.83 15.46 24.08
CA ARG A 47 -15.92 16.61 24.19
C ARG A 47 -16.22 17.73 23.19
N GLN A 48 -16.82 17.38 22.07
CA GLN A 48 -17.21 18.34 21.04
C GLN A 48 -18.64 18.88 21.20
N GLY A 49 -19.40 18.37 22.16
CA GLY A 49 -20.81 18.69 22.33
C GLY A 49 -21.69 18.22 21.17
N VAL A 50 -21.28 17.14 20.50
CA VAL A 50 -21.95 16.60 19.31
C VAL A 50 -22.53 15.22 19.62
N GLU A 51 -23.77 14.98 19.19
CA GLU A 51 -24.45 13.71 19.42
C GLU A 51 -23.79 12.56 18.67
N LEU A 52 -23.56 11.43 19.37
CA LEU A 52 -23.17 10.15 18.75
C LEU A 52 -24.43 9.45 18.20
N ASN A 53 -24.92 9.93 17.07
CA ASN A 53 -26.12 9.39 16.42
C ASN A 53 -25.87 8.04 15.75
N ALA A 54 -26.95 7.41 15.24
CA ALA A 54 -26.88 6.10 14.59
C ALA A 54 -25.90 6.02 13.41
N ALA A 55 -25.79 7.10 12.61
CA ALA A 55 -24.84 7.12 11.50
C ALA A 55 -23.39 7.07 12.00
N ARG A 56 -23.05 7.87 13.02
CA ARG A 56 -21.70 7.87 13.62
C ARG A 56 -21.38 6.55 14.32
N LEU A 57 -22.36 5.90 14.92
CA LEU A 57 -22.21 4.58 15.54
C LEU A 57 -21.81 3.48 14.53
N ARG A 58 -22.13 3.64 13.26
CA ARG A 58 -21.67 2.70 12.22
C ARG A 58 -20.14 2.54 12.19
N MET A 59 -19.40 3.60 12.50
CA MET A 59 -17.93 3.57 12.57
C MET A 59 -17.39 2.72 13.75
N ALA A 60 -18.25 2.27 14.66
CA ALA A 60 -17.90 1.33 15.74
C ALA A 60 -18.25 -0.13 15.38
N ARG A 61 -18.72 -0.40 14.17
CA ARG A 61 -18.99 -1.77 13.69
C ARG A 61 -17.68 -2.45 13.34
N ILE A 62 -17.29 -3.37 14.17
CA ILE A 62 -15.99 -4.06 14.08
C ILE A 62 -16.24 -5.56 14.10
N PRO A 63 -15.63 -6.32 13.19
CA PRO A 63 -15.74 -7.78 13.17
C PRO A 63 -15.18 -8.42 14.45
N ASP A 64 -15.77 -9.52 14.86
CA ASP A 64 -15.34 -10.28 16.03
C ASP A 64 -13.91 -10.81 15.82
N GLY A 65 -13.09 -10.73 16.87
CA GLY A 65 -11.69 -11.11 16.84
C GLY A 65 -10.73 -10.07 16.23
N ALA A 66 -11.25 -8.95 15.71
CA ALA A 66 -10.38 -7.90 15.16
C ALA A 66 -9.72 -7.06 16.27
N THR A 67 -8.52 -6.55 16.00
CA THR A 67 -7.80 -5.57 16.82
C THR A 67 -8.03 -4.17 16.25
N LEU A 68 -8.25 -3.15 17.10
CA LEU A 68 -8.41 -1.77 16.63
C LEU A 68 -7.09 -1.17 16.14
N ILE A 69 -7.18 -0.41 15.06
CA ILE A 69 -6.11 0.48 14.60
C ILE A 69 -6.39 1.88 15.14
N ASP A 70 -5.41 2.47 15.81
CA ASP A 70 -5.50 3.82 16.34
C ASP A 70 -5.61 4.87 15.21
N ASN A 71 -6.45 5.87 15.45
CA ASN A 71 -6.66 7.01 14.60
C ASN A 71 -6.57 8.31 15.38
N PRO A 72 -5.39 8.91 15.50
CA PRO A 72 -5.21 10.13 16.28
C PRO A 72 -5.83 11.37 15.64
N VAL A 73 -6.28 11.29 14.36
CA VAL A 73 -6.85 12.44 13.64
C VAL A 73 -8.34 12.59 13.87
N SER A 74 -9.13 11.53 13.70
CA SER A 74 -10.60 11.60 13.81
C SER A 74 -11.19 10.61 14.81
N VAL A 75 -10.36 9.87 15.51
CA VAL A 75 -10.72 8.91 16.59
C VAL A 75 -11.48 7.67 16.11
N ALA A 76 -12.26 7.76 15.04
CA ALA A 76 -12.94 6.60 14.46
C ALA A 76 -11.91 5.53 14.06
N PRO A 77 -11.87 4.35 14.74
CA PRO A 77 -10.79 3.40 14.55
C PRO A 77 -10.91 2.65 13.22
N GLY A 78 -9.77 2.22 12.68
CA GLY A 78 -9.71 1.10 11.78
C GLY A 78 -9.63 -0.22 12.56
N PHE A 79 -9.38 -1.33 11.84
CA PHE A 79 -9.19 -2.61 12.51
C PHE A 79 -8.27 -3.54 11.70
N ILE A 80 -7.71 -4.53 12.40
CA ILE A 80 -6.94 -5.63 11.83
C ILE A 80 -7.73 -6.91 12.09
N LEU A 81 -8.03 -7.64 11.04
CA LEU A 81 -8.58 -8.99 11.11
C LEU A 81 -7.66 -9.93 10.33
N GLU A 82 -7.10 -10.92 11.02
CA GLU A 82 -6.07 -11.80 10.49
C GLU A 82 -4.91 -10.97 9.87
N ASN A 83 -4.67 -11.11 8.58
CA ASN A 83 -3.64 -10.36 7.87
C ASN A 83 -4.16 -9.11 7.14
N VAL A 84 -5.42 -8.74 7.32
CA VAL A 84 -6.06 -7.59 6.64
C VAL A 84 -6.17 -6.40 7.59
N HIS A 85 -5.57 -5.30 7.19
CA HIS A 85 -5.57 -4.02 7.89
C HIS A 85 -6.55 -3.07 7.19
N VAL A 86 -7.63 -2.74 7.85
CA VAL A 86 -8.74 -1.94 7.29
C VAL A 86 -8.68 -0.53 7.84
N MET A 87 -8.48 0.45 6.95
CA MET A 87 -8.22 1.84 7.31
C MET A 87 -9.16 2.80 6.58
N ALA A 88 -9.30 4.01 7.11
CA ALA A 88 -10.11 5.06 6.51
C ALA A 88 -9.55 5.53 5.16
N GLY A 89 -10.44 6.08 4.29
CA GLY A 89 -10.06 6.53 2.95
C GLY A 89 -9.55 7.98 2.88
N VAL A 90 -9.81 8.80 3.90
CA VAL A 90 -9.34 10.20 3.93
C VAL A 90 -7.81 10.24 4.03
N PRO A 91 -7.08 10.88 3.10
CA PRO A 91 -5.62 10.74 3.01
C PRO A 91 -4.86 11.00 4.32
N ALA A 92 -5.19 12.09 5.04
CA ALA A 92 -4.53 12.41 6.31
C ALA A 92 -4.81 11.37 7.40
N VAL A 93 -6.03 10.83 7.46
CA VAL A 93 -6.44 9.78 8.40
C VAL A 93 -5.76 8.46 8.04
N PHE A 94 -5.78 8.09 6.76
CA PHE A 94 -5.10 6.89 6.27
C PHE A 94 -3.61 6.90 6.62
N GLN A 95 -2.91 8.00 6.34
CA GLN A 95 -1.49 8.13 6.66
C GLN A 95 -1.20 7.99 8.16
N ALA A 96 -2.04 8.57 9.01
CA ALA A 96 -1.91 8.44 10.46
C ALA A 96 -2.14 7.00 10.94
N MET A 97 -3.17 6.32 10.41
CA MET A 97 -3.43 4.90 10.71
C MET A 97 -2.29 3.99 10.21
N VAL A 98 -1.76 4.22 9.00
CA VAL A 98 -0.58 3.49 8.51
C VAL A 98 0.60 3.69 9.46
N ALA A 99 0.87 4.93 9.88
CA ALA A 99 1.97 5.21 10.80
C ALA A 99 1.83 4.48 12.14
N SER A 100 0.60 4.29 12.65
CA SER A 100 0.36 3.54 13.89
C SER A 100 0.60 2.03 13.73
N VAL A 101 0.43 1.47 12.54
CA VAL A 101 0.55 0.03 12.25
C VAL A 101 1.96 -0.36 11.83
N LEU A 102 2.67 0.52 11.10
CA LEU A 102 3.99 0.23 10.54
C LEU A 102 5.01 -0.38 11.52
N PRO A 103 5.11 0.08 12.80
CA PRO A 103 6.07 -0.49 13.76
C PRO A 103 5.83 -1.97 14.08
N GLY A 104 4.59 -2.45 13.90
CA GLY A 104 4.21 -3.85 14.13
C GLY A 104 4.34 -4.74 12.89
N LEU A 105 4.60 -4.18 11.71
CA LEU A 105 4.75 -4.95 10.49
C LEU A 105 6.19 -5.41 10.30
N THR A 106 6.33 -6.69 9.98
CA THR A 106 7.64 -7.23 9.58
C THR A 106 7.92 -6.77 8.15
N GLY A 107 8.92 -5.92 7.98
CA GLY A 107 9.38 -5.48 6.67
C GLY A 107 10.04 -6.60 5.89
N GLY A 108 9.86 -6.61 4.57
CA GLY A 108 10.66 -7.42 3.66
C GLY A 108 12.08 -6.85 3.51
N ALA A 109 12.96 -7.57 2.80
CA ALA A 109 14.27 -7.04 2.43
C ALA A 109 14.09 -5.74 1.61
N PRO A 110 14.85 -4.68 1.88
CA PRO A 110 14.77 -3.44 1.13
C PRO A 110 14.94 -3.68 -0.38
N LEU A 111 14.03 -3.16 -1.17
CA LEU A 111 14.12 -3.25 -2.61
C LEU A 111 15.02 -2.13 -3.13
N LEU A 112 16.21 -2.50 -3.57
CA LEU A 112 17.14 -1.59 -4.22
C LEU A 112 16.65 -1.28 -5.63
N SER A 113 16.78 -0.02 -6.05
CA SER A 113 16.37 0.43 -7.37
C SER A 113 17.46 1.32 -7.97
N GLN A 114 17.96 0.95 -9.15
CA GLN A 114 18.93 1.77 -9.89
C GLN A 114 18.41 2.00 -11.31
N THR A 115 18.76 3.15 -11.87
CA THR A 115 18.27 3.59 -13.18
C THR A 115 19.42 3.87 -14.14
N LEU A 116 19.31 3.34 -15.34
CA LEU A 116 20.17 3.70 -16.46
C LEU A 116 19.35 4.42 -17.53
N ARG A 117 19.82 5.60 -17.95
CA ARG A 117 19.23 6.33 -19.07
C ARG A 117 19.88 5.91 -20.38
N ILE A 118 19.07 5.51 -21.36
CA ILE A 118 19.49 5.08 -22.66
C ILE A 118 18.82 5.99 -23.71
N HIS A 119 19.62 6.58 -24.62
CA HIS A 119 19.16 7.46 -25.70
C HIS A 119 18.93 6.67 -26.98
N ARG A 120 18.09 5.63 -26.90
CA ARG A 120 17.66 4.79 -28.06
C ARG A 120 16.16 4.58 -28.02
N GLY A 121 15.56 4.25 -29.16
CA GLY A 121 14.14 3.92 -29.25
C GLY A 121 13.79 2.64 -28.49
N GLU A 122 12.55 2.56 -27.98
CA GLU A 122 12.10 1.36 -27.25
C GLU A 122 12.23 0.07 -28.08
N GLY A 123 12.03 0.15 -29.40
CA GLY A 123 12.19 -0.99 -30.30
C GLY A 123 13.59 -1.58 -30.29
N ASP A 124 14.62 -0.73 -30.12
CA ASP A 124 16.03 -1.17 -30.05
C ASP A 124 16.40 -1.72 -28.67
N ILE A 125 15.68 -1.27 -27.62
CA ILE A 125 15.91 -1.66 -26.24
C ILE A 125 15.20 -2.96 -25.89
N ALA A 126 14.03 -3.21 -26.45
CA ALA A 126 13.11 -4.27 -26.03
C ALA A 126 13.72 -5.68 -26.08
N GLY A 127 14.40 -6.02 -27.18
CA GLY A 127 15.03 -7.34 -27.36
C GLY A 127 16.13 -7.61 -26.32
N PRO A 128 17.18 -6.77 -26.25
CA PRO A 128 18.22 -6.90 -25.23
C PRO A 128 17.69 -6.88 -23.80
N LEU A 129 16.71 -6.04 -23.50
CA LEU A 129 16.10 -5.98 -22.17
C LEU A 129 15.36 -7.26 -21.80
N ALA A 130 14.64 -7.87 -22.76
CA ALA A 130 13.97 -9.15 -22.56
C ALA A 130 14.97 -10.29 -22.27
N SER A 131 16.10 -10.30 -22.98
CA SER A 131 17.16 -11.29 -22.74
C SER A 131 17.77 -11.13 -21.34
N LEU A 132 18.05 -9.90 -20.93
CA LEU A 132 18.55 -9.61 -19.58
C LEU A 132 17.54 -9.98 -18.49
N ALA A 133 16.25 -9.73 -18.70
CA ALA A 133 15.21 -10.12 -17.74
C ALA A 133 15.12 -11.65 -17.56
N GLN A 134 15.43 -12.43 -18.60
CA GLN A 134 15.53 -13.89 -18.48
C GLN A 134 16.79 -14.33 -17.73
N GLU A 135 17.95 -13.72 -18.04
CA GLU A 135 19.22 -14.03 -17.37
C GLU A 135 19.23 -13.64 -15.89
N TYR A 136 18.62 -12.51 -15.57
CA TYR A 136 18.51 -11.99 -14.20
C TYR A 136 17.08 -12.17 -13.67
N SER A 137 16.57 -13.39 -13.67
CA SER A 137 15.19 -13.71 -13.29
C SER A 137 14.83 -13.37 -11.84
N ASP A 138 15.82 -13.12 -11.00
CA ASP A 138 15.70 -12.63 -9.62
C ASP A 138 15.55 -11.09 -9.51
N LEU A 139 15.66 -10.37 -10.64
CA LEU A 139 15.51 -8.92 -10.71
C LEU A 139 14.25 -8.52 -11.49
N SER A 140 13.76 -7.32 -11.22
CA SER A 140 12.69 -6.69 -11.99
C SER A 140 13.25 -5.59 -12.88
N PHE A 141 12.84 -5.58 -14.15
CA PHE A 141 13.23 -4.57 -15.13
C PHE A 141 12.00 -3.78 -15.56
N GLY A 142 12.12 -2.45 -15.60
CA GLY A 142 11.09 -1.54 -16.12
C GLY A 142 11.69 -0.61 -17.17
N SER A 143 10.98 -0.40 -18.29
CA SER A 143 11.32 0.60 -19.30
C SER A 143 10.35 1.77 -19.20
N TYR A 144 10.87 2.98 -19.07
CA TYR A 144 10.11 4.22 -18.97
C TYR A 144 10.55 5.19 -20.05
N PRO A 145 9.82 5.27 -21.17
CA PRO A 145 10.16 6.16 -22.27
C PRO A 145 10.19 7.62 -21.83
N PHE A 146 11.05 8.40 -22.45
CA PHE A 146 11.06 9.84 -22.29
C PHE A 146 11.31 10.55 -23.62
N GLN A 147 10.78 11.75 -23.72
CA GLN A 147 11.12 12.73 -24.76
C GLN A 147 11.35 14.07 -24.08
N LYS A 148 12.56 14.58 -24.19
CA LYS A 148 12.94 15.87 -23.58
C LYS A 148 13.95 16.57 -24.50
N ASP A 149 13.72 17.87 -24.78
CA ASP A 149 14.62 18.72 -25.55
C ASP A 149 15.00 18.13 -26.93
N GLY A 150 14.03 17.54 -27.64
CA GLY A 150 14.22 16.92 -28.93
C GLY A 150 14.96 15.55 -28.89
N ARG A 151 15.36 15.09 -27.70
CA ARG A 151 15.95 13.77 -27.47
C ARG A 151 14.93 12.81 -26.94
N TYR A 152 14.95 11.57 -27.42
CA TYR A 152 14.13 10.48 -26.92
C TYR A 152 14.98 9.35 -26.40
N GLY A 153 14.38 8.47 -25.63
CA GLY A 153 15.04 7.31 -25.07
C GLY A 153 14.18 6.66 -23.99
N ALA A 154 14.78 5.79 -23.19
CA ALA A 154 14.13 5.19 -22.04
C ALA A 154 15.02 5.22 -20.80
N ASN A 155 14.39 5.40 -19.64
CA ASN A 155 15.01 5.14 -18.35
C ASN A 155 14.74 3.68 -18.00
N ILE A 156 15.78 2.86 -17.99
CA ILE A 156 15.67 1.45 -17.58
C ILE A 156 15.91 1.39 -16.08
N VAL A 157 14.92 0.90 -15.35
CA VAL A 157 14.97 0.75 -13.90
C VAL A 157 15.15 -0.71 -13.56
N VAL A 158 16.23 -1.04 -12.86
CA VAL A 158 16.52 -2.38 -12.36
C VAL A 158 16.27 -2.41 -10.86
N ARG A 159 15.48 -3.39 -10.39
CA ARG A 159 15.13 -3.55 -8.98
C ARG A 159 15.46 -4.95 -8.49
N GLY A 160 15.93 -5.05 -7.26
CA GLY A 160 16.20 -6.32 -6.59
C GLY A 160 16.62 -6.12 -5.14
N THR A 161 16.73 -7.20 -4.39
CA THR A 161 17.10 -7.18 -2.97
C THR A 161 18.61 -7.31 -2.73
N LYS A 162 19.40 -7.65 -3.77
CA LYS A 162 20.85 -7.88 -3.67
C LYS A 162 21.59 -6.85 -4.51
N ASP A 163 22.36 -5.97 -3.87
CA ASP A 163 23.11 -4.89 -4.55
C ASP A 163 24.05 -5.41 -5.64
N ALA A 164 24.80 -6.46 -5.36
CA ALA A 164 25.72 -7.05 -6.34
C ALA A 164 25.00 -7.51 -7.62
N ARG A 165 23.77 -8.03 -7.51
CA ARG A 165 23.00 -8.48 -8.67
C ARG A 165 22.45 -7.29 -9.47
N VAL A 166 21.95 -6.27 -8.79
CA VAL A 166 21.46 -5.02 -9.43
C VAL A 166 22.63 -4.34 -10.16
N SER A 167 23.77 -4.22 -9.52
CA SER A 167 24.98 -3.60 -10.09
C SER A 167 25.51 -4.39 -11.28
N ALA A 168 25.53 -5.73 -11.23
CA ALA A 168 25.94 -6.59 -12.34
C ALA A 168 25.03 -6.42 -13.56
N ALA A 169 23.69 -6.42 -13.35
CA ALA A 169 22.72 -6.22 -14.43
C ALA A 169 22.85 -4.84 -15.07
N LEU A 170 23.10 -3.78 -14.28
CA LEU A 170 23.35 -2.44 -14.82
C LEU A 170 24.66 -2.37 -15.62
N SER A 171 25.70 -3.02 -15.16
CA SER A 171 26.99 -3.08 -15.89
C SER A 171 26.80 -3.81 -17.21
N HIS A 172 26.00 -4.88 -17.23
CA HIS A 172 25.67 -5.61 -18.44
C HIS A 172 24.82 -4.74 -19.40
N LEU A 173 23.81 -4.03 -18.89
CA LEU A 173 23.05 -3.04 -19.67
C LEU A 173 23.96 -1.97 -20.29
N ARG A 174 24.90 -1.43 -19.52
CA ARG A 174 25.86 -0.45 -20.03
C ARG A 174 26.71 -1.03 -21.16
N SER A 175 27.20 -2.25 -21.02
CA SER A 175 28.02 -2.88 -22.08
C SER A 175 27.24 -3.10 -23.39
N ILE A 176 25.95 -3.36 -23.32
CA ILE A 176 25.09 -3.52 -24.51
C ILE A 176 24.82 -2.17 -25.21
N PHE A 177 24.63 -1.11 -24.41
CA PHE A 177 24.20 0.19 -24.92
C PHE A 177 25.26 1.29 -24.83
N SER A 178 26.51 0.96 -24.41
CA SER A 178 27.65 1.88 -24.55
C SER A 178 27.96 2.08 -26.03
N GLU A 179 28.03 3.33 -26.44
CA GLU A 179 28.63 3.75 -27.69
C GLU A 179 30.14 3.77 -27.59
#